data_0b998a376d003a000f82ee9f01e5ae11
#
_entry.id   0b998a376d003a000f82ee9f01e5ae11
#
_cell.length_a   1.000
_cell.length_b   1.000
_cell.length_c   1.000
_cell.angle_alpha   90.00
_cell.angle_beta   90.00
_cell.angle_gamma   90.00
#
_symmetry.space_group_name_H-M   'P 1'
#
loop_
_entity.id
_entity.type
_entity.pdbx_description
1 polymer ?
#
loop_
_entity_poly.entity_id
_entity_poly.type
_entity_poly.pdbx_seq_one_letter_code
_entity_poly.pdbx_strand_id
1 'polypeptide(L)'
;MSKKKRQAIIKRLISENDISKQSELMELLEKEDIQTTQATISRDIRELNIIKNHNDKNKSYYRLLNNSVLGKNKLTDEERLINAIVETGVSLRQIEFTNLLTVLPGNGQVVGVLIDSIRTNFTEIVGCVAGDDTILILSENKDDAKIVNKYFQQYLYIH
;
A
#
# COMPACT_ATOMS: atom_id res chain seq x y z
N MET A 1 11.10 -14.33 -26.18
CA MET A 1 10.74 -13.77 -24.83
C MET A 1 9.24 -13.89 -24.60
N SER A 2 8.84 -14.35 -23.43
CA SER A 2 7.41 -14.46 -23.11
C SER A 2 6.79 -13.08 -22.86
N LYS A 3 5.49 -12.95 -23.20
CA LYS A 3 4.71 -11.75 -22.93
C LYS A 3 4.80 -11.30 -21.46
N LYS A 4 4.69 -12.27 -20.52
CA LYS A 4 4.78 -11.98 -19.08
C LYS A 4 6.11 -11.34 -18.68
N LYS A 5 7.22 -11.86 -19.24
CA LYS A 5 8.56 -11.33 -18.94
C LYS A 5 8.72 -9.92 -19.49
N ARG A 6 8.27 -9.69 -20.72
CA ARG A 6 8.30 -8.37 -21.35
C ARG A 6 7.47 -7.35 -20.54
N GLN A 7 6.25 -7.72 -20.15
CA GLN A 7 5.38 -6.84 -19.36
C GLN A 7 5.93 -6.54 -17.98
N ALA A 8 6.61 -7.49 -17.33
CA ALA A 8 7.29 -7.25 -16.06
C ALA A 8 8.40 -6.20 -16.20
N ILE A 9 9.17 -6.28 -17.29
CA ILE A 9 10.24 -5.32 -17.58
C ILE A 9 9.67 -3.93 -17.89
N ILE A 10 8.58 -3.85 -18.65
CA ILE A 10 7.87 -2.59 -18.92
C ILE A 10 7.42 -1.93 -17.63
N LYS A 11 6.81 -2.67 -16.72
CA LYS A 11 6.41 -2.15 -15.41
C LYS A 11 7.58 -1.58 -14.63
N ARG A 12 8.69 -2.29 -14.59
CA ARG A 12 9.90 -1.84 -13.90
C ARG A 12 10.43 -0.55 -14.51
N LEU A 13 10.59 -0.50 -15.85
CA LEU A 13 11.10 0.68 -16.53
C LEU A 13 10.25 1.92 -16.32
N ILE A 14 8.93 1.77 -16.32
CA ILE A 14 7.99 2.86 -16.06
C ILE A 14 8.06 3.34 -14.61
N SER A 15 8.31 2.44 -13.66
CA SER A 15 8.47 2.79 -12.25
C SER A 15 9.77 3.52 -11.95
N GLU A 16 10.85 3.16 -12.67
CA GLU A 16 12.19 3.70 -12.42
C GLU A 16 12.52 4.95 -13.23
N ASN A 17 11.78 5.25 -14.29
CA ASN A 17 12.09 6.33 -15.23
C ASN A 17 10.84 7.17 -15.52
N ASP A 18 11.06 8.46 -15.75
CA ASP A 18 10.02 9.37 -16.23
C ASP A 18 9.94 9.27 -17.76
N ILE A 19 9.12 8.36 -18.25
CA ILE A 19 8.96 8.09 -19.68
C ILE A 19 7.74 8.86 -20.20
N SER A 20 7.95 9.76 -21.15
CA SER A 20 6.88 10.59 -21.71
C SER A 20 6.38 10.12 -23.08
N LYS A 21 7.16 9.31 -23.78
CA LYS A 21 6.84 8.82 -25.13
C LYS A 21 7.07 7.32 -25.26
N GLN A 22 6.30 6.67 -26.12
CA GLN A 22 6.49 5.26 -26.41
C GLN A 22 7.88 4.96 -27.02
N SER A 23 8.42 5.91 -27.78
CA SER A 23 9.77 5.78 -28.34
C SER A 23 10.84 5.68 -27.26
N GLU A 24 10.72 6.43 -26.17
CA GLU A 24 11.64 6.36 -25.02
C GLU A 24 11.57 4.98 -24.36
N LEU A 25 10.37 4.42 -24.21
CA LEU A 25 10.18 3.08 -23.66
C LEU A 25 10.81 2.03 -24.58
N MET A 26 10.65 2.17 -25.90
CA MET A 26 11.26 1.27 -26.86
C MET A 26 12.77 1.30 -26.81
N GLU A 27 13.38 2.48 -26.70
CA GLU A 27 14.83 2.64 -26.53
C GLU A 27 15.36 1.94 -25.28
N LEU A 28 14.63 2.08 -24.15
CA LEU A 28 15.00 1.41 -22.90
C LEU A 28 14.87 -0.11 -23.01
N LEU A 29 13.86 -0.60 -23.73
CA LEU A 29 13.70 -2.03 -23.99
C LEU A 29 14.83 -2.58 -24.88
N GLU A 30 15.26 -1.84 -25.89
CA GLU A 30 16.41 -2.20 -26.73
C GLU A 30 17.70 -2.32 -25.92
N LYS A 31 17.91 -1.42 -24.95
CA LYS A 31 19.05 -1.49 -24.03
C LYS A 31 19.03 -2.76 -23.15
N GLU A 32 17.85 -3.31 -22.93
CA GLU A 32 17.65 -4.57 -22.20
C GLU A 32 17.63 -5.80 -23.15
N ASP A 33 18.10 -5.63 -24.40
CA ASP A 33 18.10 -6.66 -25.45
C ASP A 33 16.68 -7.17 -25.81
N ILE A 34 15.67 -6.33 -25.67
CA ILE A 34 14.29 -6.65 -26.00
C ILE A 34 13.91 -5.94 -27.29
N GLN A 35 13.78 -6.70 -28.36
CA GLN A 35 13.24 -6.19 -29.62
C GLN A 35 11.74 -6.42 -29.68
N THR A 36 10.99 -5.37 -29.95
CA THR A 36 9.54 -5.40 -30.04
C THR A 36 9.05 -4.31 -30.99
N THR A 37 7.80 -4.40 -31.38
CA THR A 37 7.19 -3.41 -32.27
C THR A 37 6.36 -2.40 -31.48
N GLN A 38 6.13 -1.22 -32.07
CA GLN A 38 5.26 -0.20 -31.47
C GLN A 38 3.83 -0.73 -31.21
N ALA A 39 3.31 -1.55 -32.13
CA ALA A 39 1.98 -2.14 -31.95
C ALA A 39 1.94 -3.05 -30.72
N THR A 40 2.98 -3.83 -30.46
CA THR A 40 3.07 -4.69 -29.29
C THR A 40 3.18 -3.87 -28.02
N ILE A 41 3.99 -2.82 -28.02
CA ILE A 41 4.12 -1.90 -26.87
C ILE A 41 2.80 -1.20 -26.59
N SER A 42 2.09 -0.72 -27.61
CA SER A 42 0.77 -0.09 -27.42
C SER A 42 -0.25 -1.04 -26.79
N ARG A 43 -0.22 -2.31 -27.17
CA ARG A 43 -1.08 -3.33 -26.56
C ARG A 43 -0.68 -3.61 -25.11
N ASP A 44 0.61 -3.73 -24.84
CA ASP A 44 1.11 -3.97 -23.49
C ASP A 44 0.76 -2.79 -22.56
N ILE A 45 0.92 -1.57 -23.01
CA ILE A 45 0.55 -0.36 -22.26
C ILE A 45 -0.94 -0.40 -21.89
N ARG A 46 -1.79 -0.77 -22.85
CA ARG A 46 -3.23 -0.87 -22.61
C ARG A 46 -3.59 -2.00 -21.63
N GLU A 47 -3.01 -3.17 -21.82
CA GLU A 47 -3.27 -4.33 -20.96
C GLU A 47 -2.76 -4.14 -19.52
N LEU A 48 -1.66 -3.41 -19.35
CA LEU A 48 -1.09 -3.11 -18.03
C LEU A 48 -1.77 -1.92 -17.35
N ASN A 49 -2.77 -1.30 -17.98
CA ASN A 49 -3.44 -0.10 -17.49
C ASN A 49 -2.44 1.03 -17.19
N ILE A 50 -1.49 1.21 -18.07
CA ILE A 50 -0.53 2.32 -18.00
C ILE A 50 -1.20 3.54 -18.60
N ILE A 51 -1.24 4.63 -17.83
CA ILE A 51 -1.83 5.89 -18.24
C ILE A 51 -0.78 6.97 -18.36
N LYS A 52 -1.13 8.03 -19.08
CA LYS A 52 -0.30 9.21 -19.20
C LYS A 52 -0.82 10.28 -18.24
N ASN A 53 0.01 10.62 -17.27
CA ASN A 53 -0.30 11.65 -16.27
C ASN A 53 0.51 12.91 -16.53
N HIS A 54 0.01 14.04 -16.06
CA HIS A 54 0.72 15.32 -16.07
C HIS A 54 1.22 15.64 -14.66
N ASN A 55 2.46 16.09 -14.55
CA ASN A 55 2.98 16.60 -13.29
C ASN A 55 2.66 18.10 -13.14
N ASP A 56 2.98 18.67 -11.99
CA ASP A 56 2.77 20.10 -11.68
C ASP A 56 3.47 21.07 -12.64
N LYS A 57 4.46 20.59 -13.41
CA LYS A 57 5.21 21.34 -14.41
C LYS A 57 4.68 21.14 -15.84
N ASN A 58 3.48 20.59 -16.00
CA ASN A 58 2.84 20.31 -17.29
C ASN A 58 3.60 19.30 -18.17
N LYS A 59 4.50 18.50 -17.61
CA LYS A 59 5.15 17.41 -18.32
C LYS A 59 4.31 16.15 -18.17
N SER A 60 4.00 15.52 -19.28
CA SER A 60 3.31 14.22 -19.27
C SER A 60 4.32 13.08 -19.15
N TYR A 61 3.96 12.06 -18.41
CA TYR A 61 4.75 10.83 -18.24
C TYR A 61 3.85 9.63 -18.06
N TYR A 62 4.34 8.47 -18.47
CA TYR A 62 3.62 7.22 -18.26
C TYR A 62 3.70 6.80 -16.81
N ARG A 63 2.59 6.34 -16.30
CA ARG A 63 2.45 5.85 -14.93
C ARG A 63 1.59 4.61 -14.93
N LEU A 64 2.01 3.60 -14.17
CA LEU A 64 1.12 2.50 -13.83
C LEU A 64 -0.06 3.11 -13.06
N LEU A 65 -1.25 2.88 -13.58
CA LEU A 65 -2.44 3.20 -12.82
C LEU A 65 -2.41 2.32 -11.58
N ASN A 66 -2.02 2.92 -10.46
CA ASN A 66 -2.00 2.23 -9.20
C ASN A 66 -3.38 1.62 -8.99
N ASN A 67 -3.40 0.33 -8.87
CA ASN A 67 -4.61 -0.45 -8.69
C ASN A 67 -5.37 -0.10 -7.39
N SER A 68 -4.84 0.80 -6.56
CA SER A 68 -5.60 1.42 -5.49
C SER A 68 -6.84 2.16 -6.01
N VAL A 69 -6.81 2.68 -7.25
CA VAL A 69 -7.97 3.33 -7.90
C VAL A 69 -8.89 2.31 -8.54
N LEU A 70 -8.36 1.18 -9.05
CA LEU A 70 -9.13 0.13 -9.72
C LEU A 70 -9.35 -1.13 -8.87
N GLY A 71 -8.80 -1.17 -7.67
CA GLY A 71 -8.96 -2.29 -6.75
C GLY A 71 -8.17 -3.55 -7.11
N LYS A 72 -7.21 -3.49 -8.02
CA LYS A 72 -6.43 -4.67 -8.46
C LYS A 72 -5.03 -4.79 -7.86
N ASN A 73 -4.42 -3.74 -7.33
CA ASN A 73 -3.27 -3.77 -6.42
C ASN A 73 -3.64 -2.96 -5.19
N LYS A 74 -4.70 -3.42 -4.57
CA LYS A 74 -5.04 -2.90 -3.26
C LYS A 74 -3.82 -3.07 -2.39
N LEU A 75 -3.45 -2.03 -1.70
CA LEU A 75 -2.69 -2.14 -0.49
C LEU A 75 -3.31 -3.30 0.30
N THR A 76 -2.49 -4.15 0.85
CA THR A 76 -2.97 -5.19 1.75
C THR A 76 -3.68 -4.51 2.92
N ASP A 77 -4.55 -5.23 3.61
CA ASP A 77 -5.22 -4.70 4.80
C ASP A 77 -4.22 -4.24 5.86
N GLU A 78 -3.09 -4.93 5.97
CA GLU A 78 -2.00 -4.55 6.87
C GLU A 78 -1.38 -3.20 6.45
N GLU A 79 -1.09 -3.00 5.17
CA GLU A 79 -0.56 -1.74 4.66
C GLU A 79 -1.52 -0.58 4.87
N ARG A 80 -2.82 -0.81 4.68
CA ARG A 80 -3.86 0.19 4.96
C ARG A 80 -3.90 0.55 6.43
N LEU A 81 -3.81 -0.45 7.30
CA LEU A 81 -3.79 -0.25 8.74
C LEU A 81 -2.57 0.56 9.16
N ILE A 82 -1.39 0.21 8.66
CA ILE A 82 -0.15 0.95 8.94
C ILE A 82 -0.30 2.40 8.51
N ASN A 83 -0.78 2.65 7.29
CA ASN A 83 -0.99 4.00 6.79
C ASN A 83 -1.99 4.78 7.64
N ALA A 84 -3.09 4.16 8.03
CA ALA A 84 -4.10 4.79 8.90
C ALA A 84 -3.52 5.17 10.27
N ILE A 85 -2.68 4.32 10.85
CA ILE A 85 -2.03 4.57 12.14
C ILE A 85 -0.98 5.68 12.00
N VAL A 86 -0.18 5.68 10.95
CA VAL A 86 0.80 6.75 10.68
C VAL A 86 0.10 8.10 10.53
N GLU A 87 -1.01 8.13 9.79
CA GLU A 87 -1.73 9.37 9.52
C GLU A 87 -2.58 9.87 10.69
N THR A 88 -3.22 8.97 11.44
CA THR A 88 -4.24 9.34 12.44
C THR A 88 -3.90 8.94 13.87
N GLY A 89 -2.89 8.09 14.09
CA GLY A 89 -2.51 7.61 15.41
C GLY A 89 -2.00 8.73 16.31
N VAL A 90 -2.52 8.78 17.54
CA VAL A 90 -2.14 9.78 18.54
C VAL A 90 -1.31 9.14 19.65
N SER A 91 -1.79 8.05 20.23
CA SER A 91 -1.12 7.37 21.34
C SER A 91 -1.56 5.92 21.44
N LEU A 92 -0.72 5.13 22.09
CA LEU A 92 -0.99 3.74 22.39
C LEU A 92 -0.54 3.43 23.80
N ARG A 93 -1.41 2.82 24.58
CA ARG A 93 -1.15 2.47 25.97
C ARG A 93 -1.56 1.03 26.24
N GLN A 94 -0.63 0.24 26.76
CA GLN A 94 -0.95 -1.11 27.22
C GLN A 94 -1.53 -1.05 28.63
N ILE A 95 -2.67 -1.69 28.82
CA ILE A 95 -3.34 -1.84 30.13
C ILE A 95 -3.64 -3.34 30.29
N GLU A 96 -2.85 -4.03 31.11
CA GLU A 96 -2.98 -5.46 31.33
C GLU A 96 -2.92 -6.26 30.02
N PHE A 97 -3.97 -6.98 29.66
CA PHE A 97 -4.08 -7.76 28.42
C PHE A 97 -4.69 -6.95 27.27
N THR A 98 -4.77 -5.64 27.39
CA THR A 98 -5.36 -4.76 26.38
C THR A 98 -4.41 -3.66 25.91
N ASN A 99 -4.67 -3.11 24.75
CA ASN A 99 -4.04 -1.90 24.27
C ASN A 99 -5.09 -0.87 23.92
N LEU A 100 -4.95 0.33 24.44
CA LEU A 100 -5.81 1.45 24.11
C LEU A 100 -5.12 2.32 23.08
N LEU A 101 -5.60 2.25 21.85
CA LEU A 101 -5.11 3.06 20.74
C LEU A 101 -6.00 4.28 20.58
N THR A 102 -5.42 5.47 20.65
CA THR A 102 -6.11 6.73 20.41
C THR A 102 -5.72 7.24 19.02
N VAL A 103 -6.71 7.64 18.25
CA VAL A 103 -6.56 8.19 16.90
C VAL A 103 -7.23 9.56 16.81
N LEU A 104 -7.04 10.26 15.71
CA LEU A 104 -7.74 11.51 15.46
C LEU A 104 -9.26 11.28 15.41
N PRO A 105 -10.09 12.22 15.90
CA PRO A 105 -11.55 12.05 15.94
C PRO A 105 -12.12 11.67 14.57
N GLY A 106 -13.11 10.78 14.58
CA GLY A 106 -13.75 10.26 13.37
C GLY A 106 -13.07 9.06 12.73
N ASN A 107 -11.87 8.68 13.16
CA ASN A 107 -11.09 7.61 12.54
C ASN A 107 -11.14 6.26 13.27
N GLY A 108 -11.73 6.21 14.45
CA GLY A 108 -11.73 5.00 15.27
C GLY A 108 -12.37 3.80 14.59
N GLN A 109 -13.53 3.97 13.97
CA GLN A 109 -14.26 2.89 13.31
C GLN A 109 -13.47 2.31 12.12
N VAL A 110 -12.87 3.17 11.30
CA VAL A 110 -12.08 2.75 10.13
C VAL A 110 -10.86 1.95 10.59
N VAL A 111 -10.13 2.44 11.59
CA VAL A 111 -8.96 1.75 12.14
C VAL A 111 -9.36 0.42 12.78
N GLY A 112 -10.47 0.39 13.51
CA GLY A 112 -11.01 -0.83 14.12
C GLY A 112 -11.31 -1.92 13.09
N VAL A 113 -11.95 -1.57 11.99
CA VAL A 113 -12.24 -2.50 10.88
C VAL A 113 -10.94 -3.06 10.29
N LEU A 114 -9.93 -2.22 10.12
CA LEU A 114 -8.63 -2.65 9.59
C LEU A 114 -7.91 -3.60 10.56
N ILE A 115 -7.99 -3.34 11.86
CA ILE A 115 -7.44 -4.25 12.89
C ILE A 115 -8.15 -5.60 12.82
N ASP A 116 -9.48 -5.60 12.70
CA ASP A 116 -10.24 -6.85 12.57
C ASP A 116 -9.85 -7.65 11.33
N SER A 117 -9.52 -6.98 10.24
CA SER A 117 -9.14 -7.69 9.00
C SER A 117 -7.79 -8.37 9.07
N ILE A 118 -6.85 -7.88 9.91
CA ILE A 118 -5.52 -8.51 10.04
C ILE A 118 -5.44 -9.58 11.14
N ARG A 119 -6.41 -9.66 12.05
CA ARG A 119 -6.32 -10.55 13.22
C ARG A 119 -6.23 -12.03 12.88
N THR A 120 -6.66 -12.44 11.69
CA THR A 120 -6.51 -13.81 11.21
C THR A 120 -5.05 -14.22 11.04
N ASN A 121 -4.19 -13.27 10.69
CA ASN A 121 -2.75 -13.45 10.54
C ASN A 121 -1.94 -12.87 11.72
N PHE A 122 -2.64 -12.26 12.68
CA PHE A 122 -2.06 -11.68 13.88
C PHE A 122 -2.79 -12.23 15.10
N THR A 123 -2.46 -13.45 15.47
CA THR A 123 -3.21 -14.26 16.46
C THR A 123 -3.16 -13.68 17.87
N GLU A 124 -2.20 -12.82 18.19
CA GLU A 124 -2.11 -12.10 19.47
C GLU A 124 -3.26 -11.09 19.66
N ILE A 125 -3.97 -10.74 18.58
CA ILE A 125 -5.18 -9.93 18.64
C ILE A 125 -6.41 -10.84 18.67
N VAL A 126 -7.14 -10.87 19.77
CA VAL A 126 -8.40 -11.60 19.92
C VAL A 126 -9.53 -10.85 19.22
N GLY A 127 -9.54 -9.54 19.35
CA GLY A 127 -10.54 -8.68 18.76
C GLY A 127 -10.32 -7.24 19.16
N CYS A 128 -11.17 -6.36 18.66
CA CYS A 128 -11.13 -4.96 19.08
C CYS A 128 -12.53 -4.36 19.14
N VAL A 129 -12.67 -3.30 19.94
CA VAL A 129 -13.87 -2.48 20.03
C VAL A 129 -13.47 -1.03 19.74
N ALA A 130 -14.15 -0.41 18.80
CA ALA A 130 -13.79 0.92 18.33
C ALA A 130 -14.88 1.95 18.67
N GLY A 131 -14.44 3.07 19.22
CA GLY A 131 -15.24 4.29 19.37
C GLY A 131 -14.89 5.30 18.26
N ASP A 132 -15.23 6.54 18.48
CA ASP A 132 -14.95 7.62 17.52
C ASP A 132 -13.46 7.90 17.34
N ASP A 133 -12.71 7.93 18.44
CA ASP A 133 -11.29 8.28 18.49
C ASP A 133 -10.45 7.27 19.27
N THR A 134 -11.04 6.18 19.73
CA THR A 134 -10.37 5.18 20.56
C THR A 134 -10.70 3.77 20.10
N ILE A 135 -9.70 2.89 20.14
CA ILE A 135 -9.86 1.48 19.85
C ILE A 135 -9.27 0.68 21.00
N LEU A 136 -10.07 -0.19 21.60
CA LEU A 136 -9.61 -1.13 22.61
C LEU A 136 -9.27 -2.45 21.93
N ILE A 137 -8.00 -2.79 21.92
CA ILE A 137 -7.49 -4.02 21.31
C ILE A 137 -7.28 -5.06 22.40
N LEU A 138 -7.92 -6.21 22.25
CA LEU A 138 -7.91 -7.28 23.24
C LEU A 138 -6.94 -8.38 22.85
N SER A 139 -6.15 -8.83 23.81
CA SER A 139 -5.29 -10.02 23.72
C SER A 139 -5.70 -11.02 24.81
N GLU A 140 -5.22 -12.26 24.70
CA GLU A 140 -5.55 -13.28 25.71
C GLU A 140 -4.78 -13.11 27.02
N ASN A 141 -3.58 -12.51 26.94
CA ASN A 141 -2.71 -12.33 28.10
C ASN A 141 -1.81 -11.09 27.91
N LYS A 142 -1.06 -10.75 28.96
CA LYS A 142 -0.19 -9.58 28.96
C LYS A 142 0.97 -9.70 27.95
N ASP A 143 1.49 -10.90 27.75
CA ASP A 143 2.61 -11.13 26.83
C ASP A 143 2.17 -10.88 25.38
N ASP A 144 0.99 -11.38 25.00
CA ASP A 144 0.42 -11.13 23.70
C ASP A 144 0.09 -9.64 23.50
N ALA A 145 -0.45 -8.99 24.53
CA ALA A 145 -0.71 -7.55 24.48
C ALA A 145 0.59 -6.74 24.30
N LYS A 146 1.68 -7.19 24.88
CA LYS A 146 3.00 -6.56 24.72
C LYS A 146 3.51 -6.69 23.27
N ILE A 147 3.30 -7.83 22.64
CA ILE A 147 3.64 -8.04 21.22
C ILE A 147 2.83 -7.08 20.34
N VAL A 148 1.54 -6.97 20.58
CA VAL A 148 0.65 -6.05 19.86
C VAL A 148 1.07 -4.59 20.08
N ASN A 149 1.41 -4.23 21.32
CA ASN A 149 1.88 -2.89 21.65
C ASN A 149 3.14 -2.53 20.86
N LYS A 150 4.15 -3.40 20.85
CA LYS A 150 5.38 -3.17 20.09
C LYS A 150 5.16 -3.03 18.60
N TYR A 151 4.26 -3.83 18.05
CA TYR A 151 3.91 -3.76 16.64
C TYR A 151 3.36 -2.39 16.25
N PHE A 152 2.39 -1.87 17.00
CA PHE A 152 1.77 -0.58 16.68
C PHE A 152 2.64 0.61 17.09
N GLN A 153 3.42 0.52 18.14
CA GLN A 153 4.29 1.61 18.60
C GLN A 153 5.27 2.07 17.53
N GLN A 154 5.81 1.16 16.75
CA GLN A 154 6.77 1.50 15.69
C GLN A 154 6.20 2.46 14.64
N TYR A 155 4.88 2.49 14.45
CA TYR A 155 4.22 3.34 13.46
C TYR A 155 3.74 4.68 14.03
N LEU A 156 3.66 4.80 15.35
CA LEU A 156 3.20 6.03 16.01
C LEU A 156 4.27 7.12 16.09
N TYR A 157 5.53 6.75 15.95
CA TYR A 157 6.67 7.66 16.14
C TYR A 157 7.42 7.97 14.84
N ILE A 158 6.81 7.77 13.69
CA ILE A 158 7.42 8.07 12.38
C ILE A 158 7.23 9.56 11.99
N HIS A 159 6.83 10.40 12.90
CA HIS A 159 6.66 11.84 12.61
C HIS A 159 7.93 12.62 12.86
#